data_5a43d4f8259f07c94b9bc98a324c6b2e
#
_entry.id   5a43d4f8259f07c94b9bc98a324c6b2e
#
_cell.length_a   1.000
_cell.length_b   1.000
_cell.length_c   1.000
_cell.angle_alpha   90.00
_cell.angle_beta   90.00
_cell.angle_gamma   90.00
#
_symmetry.space_group_name_H-M   'P 1'
#
loop_
_entity.id
_entity.type
_entity.pdbx_description
1 polymer ?
#
loop_
_entity_poly.entity_id
_entity_poly.type
_entity_poly.pdbx_seq_one_letter_code
_entity_poly.pdbx_strand_id
1 'polypeptide(L)'
;FFIVFFFKFYQTKDLKKLLLITFILIIGCYVYKNHDDFPYYHLTYSLNLSENSFIIGTGIFSHGFRTFSSLFYYHSLLYMPGINFYLFHLGPFLILVFFNISILLELRERFKSSSINFSYYFALLSFIIINVVFYRIVEHGTDRSAQILLILIFLQFFDILYFQKDRKQNLIKINLFLIMIFLASSMKAIYYLYILLVP
;
A
#
# COMPACT_ATOMS: atom_id res chain seq x y z
N PHE A 1 9.30 -1.56 8.20
CA PHE A 1 9.44 -1.65 6.74
C PHE A 1 9.78 -0.29 6.13
N PHE A 2 8.98 0.76 6.34
CA PHE A 2 9.25 2.12 5.84
C PHE A 2 10.61 2.65 6.30
N ILE A 3 11.00 2.44 7.56
CA ILE A 3 12.28 2.89 8.12
C ILE A 3 13.45 2.21 7.38
N VAL A 4 13.41 0.90 7.19
CA VAL A 4 14.46 0.15 6.48
C VAL A 4 14.54 0.57 5.01
N PHE A 5 13.40 0.82 4.38
CA PHE A 5 13.30 1.33 3.01
C PHE A 5 13.90 2.74 2.90
N PHE A 6 13.59 3.65 3.82
CA PHE A 6 14.17 4.98 3.88
C PHE A 6 15.68 4.95 4.12
N PHE A 7 16.19 4.07 4.99
CA PHE A 7 17.63 3.90 5.21
C PHE A 7 18.35 3.43 3.95
N LYS A 8 17.78 2.48 3.20
CA LYS A 8 18.34 2.02 1.93
C LYS A 8 18.35 3.14 0.88
N PHE A 9 17.32 3.99 0.86
CA PHE A 9 17.23 5.16 -0.01
C PHE A 9 18.17 6.29 0.40
N TYR A 10 18.37 6.50 1.69
CA TYR A 10 19.27 7.54 2.21
C TYR A 10 20.74 7.28 1.81
N GLN A 11 21.12 6.02 1.72
CA GLN A 11 22.46 5.64 1.26
C GLN A 11 22.64 5.77 -0.28
N THR A 12 21.56 5.88 -1.01
CA THR A 12 21.61 6.09 -2.47
C THR A 12 21.37 7.59 -2.76
N LYS A 13 22.08 8.14 -3.74
CA LYS A 13 21.88 9.54 -4.22
C LYS A 13 20.46 9.78 -4.79
N ASP A 14 19.51 8.91 -4.48
CA ASP A 14 18.15 8.89 -5.03
C ASP A 14 17.11 9.59 -4.13
N LEU A 15 17.53 10.13 -2.96
CA LEU A 15 16.62 10.87 -2.06
C LEU A 15 15.90 12.03 -2.77
N LYS A 16 16.60 12.74 -3.66
CA LYS A 16 15.98 13.83 -4.43
C LYS A 16 14.86 13.33 -5.34
N LYS A 17 15.04 12.15 -5.94
CA LYS A 17 14.02 11.53 -6.81
C LYS A 17 12.82 11.05 -5.99
N LEU A 18 13.08 10.48 -4.81
CA LEU A 18 12.03 10.12 -3.85
C LEU A 18 11.17 11.33 -3.50
N LEU A 19 11.82 12.43 -3.10
CA LEU A 19 11.11 13.67 -2.76
C LEU A 19 10.33 14.23 -3.96
N LEU A 20 10.91 14.19 -5.17
CA LEU A 20 10.23 14.63 -6.38
C LEU A 20 8.99 13.78 -6.68
N ILE A 21 9.09 12.46 -6.61
CA ILE A 21 7.95 11.55 -6.82
C ILE A 21 6.87 11.81 -5.76
N THR A 22 7.26 11.92 -4.50
CA THR A 22 6.33 12.23 -3.40
C THR A 22 5.64 13.57 -3.63
N PHE A 23 6.37 14.58 -4.06
CA PHE A 23 5.83 15.91 -4.36
C PHE A 23 4.83 15.88 -5.53
N ILE A 24 5.12 15.14 -6.59
CA ILE A 24 4.20 14.98 -7.73
C ILE A 24 2.93 14.26 -7.27
N LEU A 25 3.07 13.18 -6.50
CA LEU A 25 1.93 12.39 -6.05
C LEU A 25 1.05 13.11 -5.02
N ILE A 26 1.61 14.05 -4.24
CA ILE A 26 0.84 14.82 -3.25
C ILE A 26 -0.26 15.67 -3.90
N ILE A 27 -0.11 15.99 -5.18
CA ILE A 27 -1.15 16.69 -5.95
C ILE A 27 -2.44 15.86 -5.98
N GLY A 28 -2.33 14.54 -5.98
CA GLY A 28 -3.48 13.63 -5.90
C GLY A 28 -4.29 13.79 -4.60
N CYS A 29 -3.68 14.28 -3.53
CA CYS A 29 -4.38 14.54 -2.27
C CYS A 29 -5.39 15.72 -2.36
N TYR A 30 -5.23 16.57 -3.35
CA TYR A 30 -6.16 17.68 -3.61
C TYR A 30 -7.35 17.30 -4.50
N VAL A 31 -7.34 16.07 -5.04
CA VAL A 31 -8.46 15.57 -5.83
C VAL A 31 -9.58 15.15 -4.88
N TYR A 32 -10.49 16.08 -4.61
CA TYR A 32 -11.64 15.84 -3.77
C TYR A 32 -12.71 15.06 -4.54
N LYS A 33 -12.80 13.78 -4.28
CA LYS A 33 -13.94 12.97 -4.71
C LYS A 33 -14.17 11.87 -3.68
N ASN A 34 -15.21 12.02 -2.89
CA ASN A 34 -15.58 11.03 -1.88
C ASN A 34 -16.08 9.73 -2.52
N HIS A 35 -15.68 8.63 -1.96
CA HIS A 35 -16.34 7.34 -2.12
C HIS A 35 -17.58 7.31 -1.23
N ASP A 36 -18.64 6.62 -1.64
CA ASP A 36 -19.89 6.54 -0.87
C ASP A 36 -19.67 5.96 0.52
N ASP A 37 -18.74 5.02 0.66
CA ASP A 37 -18.39 4.39 1.94
C ASP A 37 -17.64 5.33 2.91
N PHE A 38 -17.06 6.42 2.43
CA PHE A 38 -16.27 7.32 3.25
C PHE A 38 -17.08 7.92 4.41
N PRO A 39 -18.18 8.65 4.17
CA PRO A 39 -19.01 9.17 5.25
C PRO A 39 -19.78 8.07 5.98
N TYR A 40 -20.07 6.95 5.28
CA TYR A 40 -20.89 5.89 5.81
C TYR A 40 -20.22 5.11 6.94
N TYR A 41 -18.97 4.68 6.76
CA TYR A 41 -18.28 3.94 7.82
C TYR A 41 -16.76 4.17 7.92
N HIS A 42 -16.05 4.54 6.87
CA HIS A 42 -14.59 4.72 6.96
C HIS A 42 -14.21 5.81 7.94
N LEU A 43 -14.79 6.99 7.76
CA LEU A 43 -14.54 8.16 8.62
C LEU A 43 -15.07 7.90 10.04
N THR A 44 -16.32 7.49 10.15
CA THR A 44 -16.98 7.29 11.44
C THR A 44 -16.29 6.21 12.28
N TYR A 45 -15.81 5.13 11.65
CA TYR A 45 -15.07 4.07 12.36
C TYR A 45 -13.70 4.58 12.83
N SER A 46 -12.94 5.27 11.97
CA SER A 46 -11.64 5.81 12.34
C SER A 46 -11.74 6.88 13.44
N LEU A 47 -12.76 7.75 13.40
CA LEU A 47 -13.02 8.72 14.46
C LEU A 47 -13.40 8.04 15.78
N ASN A 48 -14.28 7.03 15.73
CA ASN A 48 -14.61 6.27 16.92
C ASN A 48 -13.38 5.63 17.58
N LEU A 49 -12.45 5.09 16.78
CA LEU A 49 -11.19 4.54 17.27
C LEU A 49 -10.23 5.62 17.84
N SER A 50 -10.34 6.89 17.40
CA SER A 50 -9.50 7.97 17.92
C SER A 50 -10.02 8.54 19.25
N GLU A 51 -11.32 8.49 19.47
CA GLU A 51 -11.98 9.08 20.62
C GLU A 51 -12.25 8.07 21.76
N ASN A 52 -12.38 6.79 21.40
CA ASN A 52 -12.78 5.75 22.34
C ASN A 52 -11.78 4.60 22.35
N SER A 53 -11.69 3.91 23.50
CA SER A 53 -11.02 2.61 23.55
C SER A 53 -11.72 1.60 22.64
N PHE A 54 -10.99 0.56 22.22
CA PHE A 54 -11.56 -0.50 21.41
C PHE A 54 -12.78 -1.14 22.05
N ILE A 55 -13.93 -1.08 21.38
CA ILE A 55 -15.20 -1.63 21.85
C ILE A 55 -15.53 -2.87 21.02
N ILE A 56 -15.69 -4.03 21.71
CA ILE A 56 -16.11 -5.26 21.06
C ILE A 56 -17.62 -5.18 20.75
N GLY A 57 -18.01 -5.63 19.55
CA GLY A 57 -19.42 -5.72 19.17
C GLY A 57 -19.98 -4.50 18.43
N THR A 58 -19.16 -3.52 18.08
CA THR A 58 -19.58 -2.32 17.31
C THR A 58 -20.26 -2.66 15.98
N GLY A 59 -19.97 -3.83 15.40
CA GLY A 59 -20.65 -4.34 14.21
C GLY A 59 -22.15 -4.58 14.34
N ILE A 60 -22.71 -4.52 15.56
CA ILE A 60 -24.16 -4.57 15.81
C ILE A 60 -24.81 -3.25 15.38
N PHE A 61 -24.11 -2.12 15.55
CA PHE A 61 -24.66 -0.79 15.26
C PHE A 61 -24.60 -0.44 13.77
N SER A 62 -23.60 -0.91 13.04
CA SER A 62 -23.46 -0.65 11.62
C SER A 62 -22.80 -1.81 10.90
N HIS A 63 -23.33 -2.14 9.70
CA HIS A 63 -22.74 -3.18 8.85
C HIS A 63 -21.29 -2.88 8.49
N GLY A 64 -20.94 -1.62 8.24
CA GLY A 64 -19.59 -1.19 7.92
C GLY A 64 -18.57 -1.45 9.05
N PHE A 65 -19.01 -1.49 10.30
CA PHE A 65 -18.13 -1.78 11.45
C PHE A 65 -17.82 -3.27 11.64
N ARG A 66 -18.42 -4.14 10.82
CA ARG A 66 -18.09 -5.58 10.79
C ARG A 66 -16.80 -5.88 10.04
N THR A 67 -16.35 -4.95 9.21
CA THR A 67 -15.14 -5.11 8.41
C THR A 67 -13.96 -4.51 9.16
N PHE A 68 -13.16 -5.38 9.78
CA PHE A 68 -11.89 -4.97 10.37
C PHE A 68 -10.89 -4.57 9.30
N SER A 69 -10.19 -3.44 9.53
CA SER A 69 -9.06 -3.02 8.70
C SER A 69 -7.99 -2.33 9.53
N SER A 70 -6.75 -2.77 9.40
CA SER A 70 -5.59 -2.11 10.03
C SER A 70 -5.43 -0.66 9.57
N LEU A 71 -5.95 -0.30 8.41
CA LEU A 71 -5.88 1.06 7.88
C LEU A 71 -6.70 2.04 8.73
N PHE A 72 -7.83 1.62 9.28
CA PHE A 72 -8.64 2.47 10.18
C PHE A 72 -7.90 2.77 11.49
N TYR A 73 -7.18 1.78 12.03
CA TYR A 73 -6.31 2.03 13.20
C TYR A 73 -5.17 2.97 12.87
N TYR A 74 -4.57 2.83 11.69
CA TYR A 74 -3.54 3.76 11.25
C TYR A 74 -4.10 5.18 11.10
N HIS A 75 -5.30 5.34 10.54
CA HIS A 75 -5.98 6.64 10.45
C HIS A 75 -6.23 7.23 11.83
N SER A 76 -6.71 6.43 12.79
CA SER A 76 -6.97 6.93 14.14
C SER A 76 -5.71 7.45 14.84
N LEU A 77 -4.53 6.87 14.56
CA LEU A 77 -3.24 7.38 15.07
C LEU A 77 -2.83 8.72 14.47
N LEU A 78 -3.38 9.07 13.30
CA LEU A 78 -3.12 10.34 12.63
C LEU A 78 -4.10 11.45 13.04
N TYR A 79 -5.04 11.14 13.93
CA TYR A 79 -5.97 12.14 14.45
C TYR A 79 -5.23 13.16 15.32
N MET A 80 -5.35 14.43 14.96
CA MET A 80 -4.75 15.53 15.71
C MET A 80 -5.80 16.59 16.02
N PRO A 81 -5.91 17.04 17.30
CA PRO A 81 -6.76 18.17 17.65
C PRO A 81 -6.41 19.40 16.81
N GLY A 82 -7.41 20.01 16.18
CA GLY A 82 -7.24 21.20 15.30
C GLY A 82 -7.00 20.88 13.82
N ILE A 83 -6.47 19.68 13.48
CA ILE A 83 -6.36 19.20 12.08
C ILE A 83 -7.46 18.19 11.79
N ASN A 84 -8.01 17.55 12.83
CA ASN A 84 -9.06 16.54 12.75
C ASN A 84 -8.65 15.35 11.87
N PHE A 85 -9.54 14.94 10.94
CA PHE A 85 -9.35 13.77 10.08
C PHE A 85 -8.59 14.07 8.77
N TYR A 86 -8.16 15.29 8.53
CA TYR A 86 -7.50 15.64 7.24
C TYR A 86 -6.20 14.87 6.99
N LEU A 87 -5.53 14.41 8.05
CA LEU A 87 -4.33 13.59 7.93
C LEU A 87 -4.61 12.11 7.60
N PHE A 88 -5.85 11.67 7.65
CA PHE A 88 -6.20 10.27 7.35
C PHE A 88 -5.85 9.89 5.90
N HIS A 89 -5.84 10.86 4.99
CA HIS A 89 -5.38 10.67 3.62
C HIS A 89 -3.93 10.19 3.49
N LEU A 90 -3.09 10.42 4.51
CA LEU A 90 -1.68 10.02 4.48
C LEU A 90 -1.50 8.50 4.44
N GLY A 91 -2.42 7.72 5.00
CA GLY A 91 -2.32 6.26 4.98
C GLY A 91 -2.31 5.71 3.54
N PRO A 92 -3.39 5.85 2.79
CA PRO A 92 -3.44 5.43 1.38
C PRO A 92 -2.40 6.11 0.51
N PHE A 93 -2.10 7.38 0.75
CA PHE A 93 -1.08 8.12 0.03
C PHE A 93 0.31 7.50 0.17
N LEU A 94 0.72 7.13 1.38
CA LEU A 94 2.01 6.48 1.62
C LEU A 94 2.11 5.12 0.92
N ILE A 95 1.01 4.38 0.83
CA ILE A 95 0.97 3.11 0.08
C ILE A 95 1.18 3.37 -1.41
N LEU A 96 0.52 4.39 -1.97
CA LEU A 96 0.71 4.77 -3.37
C LEU A 96 2.13 5.23 -3.66
N VAL A 97 2.72 6.05 -2.79
CA VAL A 97 4.13 6.49 -2.90
C VAL A 97 5.07 5.30 -2.88
N PHE A 98 4.89 4.41 -1.91
CA PHE A 98 5.70 3.20 -1.78
C PHE A 98 5.61 2.32 -3.03
N PHE A 99 4.39 2.11 -3.56
CA PHE A 99 4.18 1.37 -4.79
C PHE A 99 4.95 1.99 -5.96
N ASN A 100 4.75 3.28 -6.21
CA ASN A 100 5.38 3.97 -7.34
C ASN A 100 6.92 3.89 -7.28
N ILE A 101 7.49 4.09 -6.10
CA ILE A 101 8.92 3.99 -5.90
C ILE A 101 9.42 2.56 -6.16
N SER A 102 8.73 1.56 -5.61
CA SER A 102 9.11 0.15 -5.77
C SER A 102 9.08 -0.28 -7.23
N ILE A 103 8.03 0.09 -7.97
CA ILE A 103 7.90 -0.22 -9.40
C ILE A 103 8.95 0.51 -10.24
N LEU A 104 9.20 1.79 -9.99
CA LEU A 104 10.19 2.54 -10.75
C LEU A 104 11.61 2.00 -10.54
N LEU A 105 11.93 1.56 -9.32
CA LEU A 105 13.21 0.90 -9.04
C LEU A 105 13.32 -0.44 -9.80
N GLU A 106 12.28 -1.24 -9.76
CA GLU A 106 12.23 -2.53 -10.44
C GLU A 106 12.39 -2.35 -11.97
N LEU A 107 11.64 -1.42 -12.57
CA LEU A 107 11.74 -1.09 -13.99
C LEU A 107 13.15 -0.63 -14.37
N ARG A 108 13.77 0.22 -13.54
CA ARG A 108 15.13 0.71 -13.76
C ARG A 108 16.17 -0.40 -13.71
N GLU A 109 16.09 -1.28 -12.73
CA GLU A 109 17.01 -2.42 -12.57
C GLU A 109 16.89 -3.37 -13.76
N ARG A 110 15.69 -3.70 -14.19
CA ARG A 110 15.44 -4.60 -15.33
C ARG A 110 15.87 -3.99 -16.65
N PHE A 111 15.64 -2.72 -16.85
CA PHE A 111 16.09 -2.00 -18.03
C PHE A 111 17.61 -1.98 -18.14
N LYS A 112 18.32 -1.73 -17.03
CA LYS A 112 19.80 -1.73 -16.99
C LYS A 112 20.41 -3.10 -17.24
N SER A 113 19.78 -4.15 -16.74
CA SER A 113 20.24 -5.54 -16.91
C SER A 113 19.85 -6.14 -18.26
N SER A 114 19.19 -5.38 -19.12
CA SER A 114 18.60 -5.85 -20.39
C SER A 114 17.69 -7.07 -20.22
N SER A 115 17.17 -7.31 -19.01
CA SER A 115 16.25 -8.40 -18.69
C SER A 115 14.80 -8.00 -18.94
N ILE A 116 14.49 -7.67 -20.19
CA ILE A 116 13.14 -7.31 -20.63
C ILE A 116 12.36 -8.60 -20.82
N ASN A 117 11.55 -8.94 -19.84
CA ASN A 117 10.75 -10.14 -19.78
C ASN A 117 9.30 -9.84 -19.36
N PHE A 118 8.48 -10.86 -19.17
CA PHE A 118 7.10 -10.74 -18.74
C PHE A 118 6.94 -9.84 -17.49
N SER A 119 7.79 -10.01 -16.46
CA SER A 119 7.71 -9.20 -15.25
C SER A 119 8.01 -7.71 -15.50
N TYR A 120 8.86 -7.38 -16.49
CA TYR A 120 9.09 -5.97 -16.88
C TYR A 120 7.81 -5.34 -17.45
N TYR A 121 7.15 -6.01 -18.40
CA TYR A 121 5.91 -5.52 -18.99
C TYR A 121 4.78 -5.47 -17.97
N PHE A 122 4.70 -6.46 -17.09
CA PHE A 122 3.73 -6.47 -16.00
C PHE A 122 3.95 -5.28 -15.04
N ALA A 123 5.20 -4.98 -14.67
CA ALA A 123 5.54 -3.81 -13.85
C ALA A 123 5.17 -2.49 -14.55
N LEU A 124 5.47 -2.36 -15.85
CA LEU A 124 5.15 -1.17 -16.63
C LEU A 124 3.65 -0.95 -16.73
N LEU A 125 2.90 -2.00 -17.06
CA LEU A 125 1.43 -1.95 -17.14
C LEU A 125 0.83 -1.62 -15.78
N SER A 126 1.33 -2.24 -14.70
CA SER A 126 0.90 -1.97 -13.33
C SER A 126 1.12 -0.53 -12.93
N PHE A 127 2.28 0.05 -13.29
CA PHE A 127 2.56 1.46 -13.04
C PHE A 127 1.53 2.37 -13.70
N ILE A 128 1.20 2.11 -14.97
CA ILE A 128 0.21 2.91 -15.73
C ILE A 128 -1.18 2.75 -15.10
N ILE A 129 -1.63 1.50 -14.91
CA ILE A 129 -2.99 1.23 -14.40
C ILE A 129 -3.19 1.83 -13.01
N ILE A 130 -2.24 1.65 -12.09
CA ILE A 130 -2.38 2.17 -10.73
C ILE A 130 -2.51 3.69 -10.72
N ASN A 131 -1.68 4.39 -11.48
CA ASN A 131 -1.72 5.85 -11.48
C ASN A 131 -2.92 6.42 -12.24
N VAL A 132 -3.48 5.69 -13.21
CA VAL A 132 -4.67 6.14 -13.96
C VAL A 132 -5.95 5.75 -13.24
N VAL A 133 -6.05 4.52 -12.71
CA VAL A 133 -7.30 3.99 -12.14
C VAL A 133 -7.41 4.32 -10.65
N PHE A 134 -6.30 4.27 -9.91
CA PHE A 134 -6.28 4.40 -8.45
C PHE A 134 -5.90 5.82 -7.97
N TYR A 135 -6.03 6.82 -8.83
CA TYR A 135 -5.76 8.22 -8.45
C TYR A 135 -6.61 8.72 -7.26
N ARG A 136 -7.75 8.07 -7.01
CA ARG A 136 -8.64 8.33 -5.86
C ARG A 136 -8.22 7.61 -4.58
N ILE A 137 -6.99 7.19 -4.45
CA ILE A 137 -6.52 6.45 -3.26
C ILE A 137 -6.68 7.26 -1.98
N VAL A 138 -6.72 8.57 -2.12
CA VAL A 138 -6.88 9.53 -1.02
C VAL A 138 -8.25 9.44 -0.33
N GLU A 139 -9.20 8.71 -0.91
CA GLU A 139 -10.54 8.53 -0.35
C GLU A 139 -10.61 7.58 0.87
N HIS A 140 -9.51 7.38 1.58
CA HIS A 140 -9.41 6.49 2.76
C HIS A 140 -9.78 5.01 2.50
N GLY A 141 -9.79 4.60 1.22
CA GLY A 141 -10.24 3.28 0.82
C GLY A 141 -9.29 2.16 1.24
N THR A 142 -9.80 1.22 2.01
CA THR A 142 -9.06 0.03 2.44
C THR A 142 -8.78 -0.91 1.26
N ASP A 143 -9.75 -1.07 0.37
CA ASP A 143 -9.70 -1.99 -0.75
C ASP A 143 -8.61 -1.63 -1.76
N ARG A 144 -8.56 -0.36 -2.15
CA ARG A 144 -7.57 0.13 -3.11
C ARG A 144 -6.15 0.02 -2.59
N SER A 145 -5.94 0.38 -1.33
CA SER A 145 -4.64 0.24 -0.67
C SER A 145 -4.16 -1.20 -0.66
N ALA A 146 -5.04 -2.14 -0.34
CA ALA A 146 -4.73 -3.57 -0.37
C ALA A 146 -4.51 -4.08 -1.80
N GLN A 147 -5.32 -3.65 -2.79
CA GLN A 147 -5.14 -4.03 -4.20
C GLN A 147 -3.80 -3.57 -4.79
N ILE A 148 -3.33 -2.38 -4.41
CA ILE A 148 -2.01 -1.90 -4.81
C ILE A 148 -0.91 -2.81 -4.26
N LEU A 149 -1.02 -3.23 -3.01
CA LEU A 149 -0.07 -4.19 -2.41
C LEU A 149 -0.12 -5.54 -3.11
N LEU A 150 -1.30 -6.01 -3.54
CA LEU A 150 -1.42 -7.27 -4.28
C LEU A 150 -0.63 -7.25 -5.59
N ILE A 151 -0.59 -6.14 -6.30
CA ILE A 151 0.20 -6.04 -7.53
C ILE A 151 1.70 -6.22 -7.23
N LEU A 152 2.19 -5.64 -6.14
CA LEU A 152 3.58 -5.85 -5.70
C LEU A 152 3.82 -7.30 -5.28
N ILE A 153 2.83 -7.95 -4.64
CA ILE A 153 2.88 -9.38 -4.29
C ILE A 153 3.02 -10.23 -5.55
N PHE A 154 2.22 -9.98 -6.59
CA PHE A 154 2.34 -10.71 -7.86
C PHE A 154 3.68 -10.47 -8.55
N LEU A 155 4.18 -9.24 -8.55
CA LEU A 155 5.53 -8.97 -9.10
C LEU A 155 6.61 -9.78 -8.40
N GLN A 156 6.58 -9.82 -7.07
CA GLN A 156 7.55 -10.61 -6.31
C GLN A 156 7.36 -12.12 -6.52
N PHE A 157 6.12 -12.58 -6.62
CA PHE A 157 5.83 -13.98 -6.93
C PHE A 157 6.46 -14.39 -8.26
N PHE A 158 6.25 -13.62 -9.33
CA PHE A 158 6.89 -13.90 -10.62
C PHE A 158 8.40 -13.85 -10.53
N ASP A 159 8.96 -12.94 -9.74
CA ASP A 159 10.41 -12.88 -9.53
C ASP A 159 10.98 -14.10 -8.84
N ILE A 160 10.26 -14.64 -7.86
CA ILE A 160 10.67 -15.85 -7.17
C ILE A 160 10.60 -17.06 -8.12
N LEU A 161 9.53 -17.14 -8.96
CA LEU A 161 9.34 -18.26 -9.88
C LEU A 161 10.34 -18.27 -11.04
N TYR A 162 10.62 -17.11 -11.63
CA TYR A 162 11.39 -17.05 -12.89
C TYR A 162 12.87 -16.76 -12.70
N PHE A 163 13.27 -16.21 -11.56
CA PHE A 163 14.65 -15.85 -11.29
C PHE A 163 15.21 -16.68 -10.14
N GLN A 164 15.87 -17.80 -10.47
CA GLN A 164 16.68 -18.53 -9.51
C GLN A 164 17.89 -17.65 -9.12
N LYS A 165 17.85 -17.12 -7.92
CA LYS A 165 18.95 -16.40 -7.27
C LYS A 165 19.54 -17.26 -6.16
N ASP A 166 20.67 -16.81 -5.61
CA ASP A 166 21.25 -17.44 -4.44
C ASP A 166 20.21 -17.67 -3.32
N ARG A 167 20.33 -18.78 -2.62
CA ARG A 167 19.40 -19.20 -1.55
C ARG A 167 19.12 -18.09 -0.53
N LYS A 168 20.14 -17.29 -0.17
CA LYS A 168 20.00 -16.18 0.78
C LYS A 168 19.12 -15.04 0.22
N GLN A 169 19.27 -14.71 -1.05
CA GLN A 169 18.46 -13.66 -1.70
C GLN A 169 17.01 -14.11 -1.86
N ASN A 170 16.79 -15.39 -2.15
CA ASN A 170 15.44 -15.95 -2.23
C ASN A 170 14.73 -15.90 -0.87
N LEU A 171 15.42 -16.22 0.22
CA LEU A 171 14.84 -16.14 1.56
C LEU A 171 14.40 -14.72 1.92
N ILE A 172 15.19 -13.70 1.58
CA ILE A 172 14.82 -12.29 1.80
C ILE A 172 13.57 -11.94 0.99
N LYS A 173 13.49 -12.37 -0.27
CA LYS A 173 12.32 -12.12 -1.13
C LYS A 173 11.07 -12.81 -0.60
N ILE A 174 11.18 -14.06 -0.16
CA ILE A 174 10.05 -14.80 0.44
C ILE A 174 9.56 -14.09 1.72
N ASN A 175 10.47 -13.65 2.58
CA ASN A 175 10.08 -12.92 3.78
C ASN A 175 9.36 -11.60 3.45
N LEU A 176 9.85 -10.84 2.47
CA LEU A 176 9.17 -9.62 2.01
C LEU A 176 7.79 -9.91 1.41
N PHE A 177 7.68 -10.97 0.63
CA PHE A 177 6.44 -11.46 0.05
C PHE A 177 5.41 -11.79 1.15
N LEU A 178 5.82 -12.55 2.18
CA LEU A 178 4.97 -12.87 3.32
C LEU A 178 4.52 -11.61 4.09
N ILE A 179 5.44 -10.68 4.37
CA ILE A 179 5.12 -9.41 5.04
C ILE A 179 4.06 -8.63 4.25
N MET A 180 4.17 -8.59 2.93
CA MET A 180 3.19 -7.88 2.10
C MET A 180 1.83 -8.59 2.08
N ILE A 181 1.79 -9.93 2.06
CA ILE A 181 0.53 -10.68 2.19
C ILE A 181 -0.14 -10.37 3.54
N PHE A 182 0.60 -10.43 4.64
CA PHE A 182 0.05 -10.12 5.97
C PHE A 182 -0.44 -8.68 6.06
N LEU A 183 0.28 -7.73 5.46
CA LEU A 183 -0.14 -6.33 5.42
C LEU A 183 -1.42 -6.14 4.60
N ALA A 184 -1.51 -6.72 3.40
CA ALA A 184 -2.73 -6.68 2.59
C ALA A 184 -3.92 -7.35 3.29
N SER A 185 -3.68 -8.49 3.93
CA SER A 185 -4.70 -9.25 4.68
C SER A 185 -5.19 -8.50 5.93
N SER A 186 -4.31 -7.76 6.60
CA SER A 186 -4.71 -6.91 7.73
C SER A 186 -5.59 -5.75 7.31
N MET A 187 -5.48 -5.28 6.06
CA MET A 187 -6.37 -4.26 5.50
C MET A 187 -7.71 -4.84 5.09
N LYS A 188 -7.73 -6.07 4.54
CA LYS A 188 -8.93 -6.78 4.16
C LYS A 188 -8.72 -8.29 4.23
N ALA A 189 -9.48 -8.96 5.09
CA ALA A 189 -9.29 -10.37 5.46
C ALA A 189 -9.31 -11.34 4.26
N ILE A 190 -10.07 -11.06 3.20
CA ILE A 190 -10.12 -11.92 2.00
C ILE A 190 -8.75 -12.17 1.38
N TYR A 191 -7.80 -11.26 1.58
CA TYR A 191 -6.45 -11.38 1.02
C TYR A 191 -5.57 -12.42 1.73
N TYR A 192 -6.02 -13.02 2.83
CA TYR A 192 -5.37 -14.21 3.40
C TYR A 192 -5.27 -15.37 2.41
N LEU A 193 -6.19 -15.46 1.43
CA LEU A 193 -6.13 -16.48 0.39
C LEU A 193 -4.82 -16.46 -0.41
N TYR A 194 -4.15 -15.32 -0.50
CA TYR A 194 -2.87 -15.19 -1.21
C TYR A 194 -1.70 -15.89 -0.51
N ILE A 195 -1.87 -16.36 0.72
CA ILE A 195 -0.87 -17.22 1.38
C ILE A 195 -0.66 -18.53 0.61
N LEU A 196 -1.65 -18.95 -0.18
CA LEU A 196 -1.54 -20.12 -1.06
C LEU A 196 -0.54 -19.93 -2.21
N LEU A 197 -0.12 -18.70 -2.49
CA LEU A 197 0.91 -18.39 -3.48
C LEU A 197 2.33 -18.49 -2.90
N VAL A 198 2.49 -18.80 -1.61
CA VAL A 198 3.83 -18.97 -1.01
C VAL A 198 4.48 -20.19 -1.63
N PRO A 199 5.63 -20.03 -2.30
CA PRO A 199 6.31 -21.10 -3.01
C PRO A 199 7.01 -22.07 -2.07
#